data_55e65bf5bf9ed7a02a615fe44cefc0e0
#
_entry.id   55e65bf5bf9ed7a02a615fe44cefc0e0
#
_cell.length_a   1.000
_cell.length_b   1.000
_cell.length_c   1.000
_cell.angle_alpha   90.00
_cell.angle_beta   90.00
_cell.angle_gamma   90.00
#
_symmetry.space_group_name_H-M   'P 1'
#
loop_
_entity.id
_entity.type
_entity.pdbx_description
1 polymer ?
#
loop_
_entity_poly.entity_id
_entity_poly.type
_entity_poly.pdbx_seq_one_letter_code
_entity_poly.pdbx_strand_id
1 'polypeptide(L)'
;MKCQMENQYGTVLIDENVIATYAGSVAVECFGIVGMAAVNVKDGLVKLLKKEHITHGIEVVVGESNEITIDFHVIIAYGIGIITVCDNLIETVKYKVEQFTGMKVDKINIHVEGVRVID
;
A
#
# COMPACT_ATOMS: atom_id res chain seq x y z
N MET A 1 -9.22 7.11 10.86
CA MET A 1 -8.36 6.96 12.05
C MET A 1 -7.00 7.56 11.80
N LYS A 2 -6.31 7.93 12.87
CA LYS A 2 -5.00 8.55 12.77
C LYS A 2 -4.02 7.85 13.69
N CYS A 3 -2.78 7.69 13.23
CA CYS A 3 -1.69 7.30 14.10
C CYS A 3 -1.34 8.48 15.00
N GLN A 4 -1.09 8.19 16.27
CA GLN A 4 -0.78 9.22 17.23
C GLN A 4 0.53 8.92 17.93
N MET A 5 1.40 9.90 18.01
CA MET A 5 2.66 9.82 18.74
C MET A 5 2.75 11.00 19.70
N GLU A 6 3.08 10.72 20.95
CA GLU A 6 3.21 11.76 21.96
C GLU A 6 4.63 11.84 22.49
N ASN A 7 5.06 13.04 22.82
CA ASN A 7 6.28 13.28 23.56
C ASN A 7 6.01 14.41 24.58
N GLN A 8 7.02 14.79 25.34
CA GLN A 8 6.86 15.81 26.40
C GLN A 8 6.48 17.19 25.87
N TYR A 9 6.62 17.44 24.58
CA TYR A 9 6.35 18.74 23.98
C TYR A 9 5.06 18.80 23.17
N GLY A 10 4.42 17.67 22.93
CA GLY A 10 3.18 17.67 22.17
C GLY A 10 2.86 16.31 21.55
N THR A 11 1.96 16.35 20.58
CA THR A 11 1.42 15.17 19.92
C THR A 11 1.57 15.32 18.40
N VAL A 12 1.98 14.23 17.75
CA VAL A 12 1.99 14.15 16.28
C VAL A 12 0.86 13.22 15.85
N LEU A 13 0.00 13.71 14.98
CA LEU A 13 -1.11 12.94 14.44
C LEU A 13 -0.87 12.71 12.95
N ILE A 14 -0.84 11.46 12.52
CA ILE A 14 -0.63 11.11 11.12
C ILE A 14 -1.92 10.53 10.56
N ASP A 15 -2.48 11.20 9.56
CA ASP A 15 -3.72 10.75 8.90
C ASP A 15 -3.42 9.50 8.06
N GLU A 16 -4.38 8.57 8.03
CA GLU A 16 -4.21 7.35 7.25
C GLU A 16 -4.02 7.62 5.75
N ASN A 17 -4.55 8.73 5.22
CA ASN A 17 -4.33 9.11 3.82
C ASN A 17 -2.88 9.46 3.54
N VAL A 18 -2.16 10.00 4.52
CA VAL A 18 -0.73 10.28 4.39
C VAL A 18 0.02 8.97 4.24
N ILE A 19 -0.33 7.99 5.06
CA ILE A 19 0.29 6.66 5.01
C ILE A 19 -0.01 5.99 3.66
N ALA A 20 -1.27 6.06 3.21
CA ALA A 20 -1.67 5.47 1.93
C ALA A 20 -0.92 6.10 0.76
N THR A 21 -0.79 7.41 0.75
CA THR A 21 -0.07 8.14 -0.30
C THR A 21 1.40 7.71 -0.34
N TYR A 22 2.03 7.68 0.81
CA TYR A 22 3.44 7.27 0.89
C TYR A 22 3.63 5.80 0.50
N ALA A 23 2.81 4.92 1.05
CA ALA A 23 2.89 3.48 0.75
C ALA A 23 2.67 3.23 -0.75
N GLY A 24 1.73 3.95 -1.36
CA GLY A 24 1.47 3.84 -2.79
C GLY A 24 2.65 4.28 -3.64
N SER A 25 3.30 5.39 -3.25
CA SER A 25 4.46 5.87 -3.99
C SER A 25 5.62 4.88 -3.93
N VAL A 26 5.79 4.21 -2.81
CA VAL A 26 6.80 3.16 -2.65
C VAL A 26 6.43 1.94 -3.48
N ALA A 27 5.16 1.54 -3.42
CA ALA A 27 4.69 0.33 -4.09
C ALA A 27 4.86 0.39 -5.62
N VAL A 28 4.51 1.52 -6.23
CA VAL A 28 4.58 1.64 -7.70
C VAL A 28 6.01 1.63 -8.23
N GLU A 29 6.99 1.86 -7.37
CA GLU A 29 8.40 1.80 -7.76
C GLU A 29 8.99 0.40 -7.58
N CYS A 30 8.27 -0.51 -6.93
CA CYS A 30 8.77 -1.87 -6.71
C CYS A 30 8.78 -2.67 -8.01
N PHE A 31 9.81 -3.51 -8.15
CA PHE A 31 9.96 -4.36 -9.32
C PHE A 31 8.74 -5.26 -9.51
N GLY A 32 8.24 -5.31 -10.74
CA GLY A 32 7.13 -6.18 -11.11
C GLY A 32 5.74 -5.59 -10.87
N ILE A 33 5.65 -4.44 -10.22
CA ILE A 33 4.37 -3.78 -9.99
C ILE A 33 4.09 -2.82 -11.14
N VAL A 34 3.02 -3.09 -11.89
CA VAL A 34 2.58 -2.20 -12.97
C VAL A 34 1.88 -0.97 -12.37
N GLY A 35 1.08 -1.19 -11.33
CA GLY A 35 0.39 -0.11 -10.67
C GLY A 35 -0.66 -0.62 -9.71
N MET A 36 -1.43 0.31 -9.17
CA MET A 36 -2.55 0.01 -8.28
C MET A 36 -3.82 -0.20 -9.10
N ALA A 37 -4.76 -0.94 -8.54
CA ALA A 37 -6.02 -1.25 -9.19
C ALA A 37 -7.20 -0.81 -8.35
N ALA A 38 -8.26 -0.39 -9.01
CA ALA A 38 -9.56 -0.26 -8.39
C ALA A 38 -10.43 -1.40 -8.88
N VAL A 39 -11.18 -2.01 -7.98
CA VAL A 39 -12.11 -3.08 -8.32
C VAL A 39 -13.52 -2.54 -8.16
N ASN A 40 -14.31 -2.60 -9.24
CA ASN A 40 -15.72 -2.26 -9.15
C ASN A 40 -16.47 -3.53 -8.76
N VAL A 41 -16.84 -3.61 -7.50
CA VAL A 41 -17.53 -4.79 -6.94
C VAL A 41 -18.83 -5.07 -7.68
N LYS A 42 -19.53 -4.04 -8.10
CA LYS A 42 -20.81 -4.15 -8.77
C LYS A 42 -20.71 -4.80 -10.15
N ASP A 43 -19.68 -4.43 -10.91
CA ASP A 43 -19.50 -4.90 -12.29
C ASP A 43 -18.39 -5.95 -12.40
N GLY A 44 -17.65 -6.20 -11.34
CA GLY A 44 -16.53 -7.12 -11.36
C GLY A 44 -15.35 -6.65 -12.21
N LEU A 45 -15.33 -5.37 -12.57
CA LEU A 45 -14.27 -4.83 -13.43
C LEU A 45 -13.07 -4.40 -12.60
N VAL A 46 -11.88 -4.74 -13.10
CA VAL A 46 -10.62 -4.30 -12.53
C VAL A 46 -10.06 -3.19 -13.41
N LYS A 47 -9.75 -2.07 -12.80
CA LYS A 47 -9.25 -0.90 -13.50
C LYS A 47 -7.89 -0.49 -12.95
N LEU A 48 -6.91 -0.29 -13.85
CA LEU A 48 -5.61 0.25 -13.47
C LEU A 48 -5.80 1.73 -13.11
N LEU A 49 -5.37 2.10 -11.91
CA LEU A 49 -5.51 3.46 -11.41
C LEU A 49 -4.43 4.37 -12.00
N LYS A 50 -4.83 5.60 -12.32
CA LYS A 50 -3.89 6.64 -12.71
C LYS A 50 -3.03 7.00 -11.50
N LYS A 51 -1.83 7.50 -11.77
CA LYS A 51 -0.87 7.86 -10.72
C LYS A 51 -1.45 8.78 -9.65
N GLU A 52 -2.31 9.69 -10.03
CA GLU A 52 -2.95 10.65 -9.11
C GLU A 52 -4.05 10.03 -8.24
N HIS A 53 -4.49 8.80 -8.56
CA HIS A 53 -5.55 8.11 -7.84
C HIS A 53 -5.11 6.77 -7.23
N ILE A 54 -3.80 6.58 -7.07
CA ILE A 54 -3.28 5.29 -6.57
C ILE A 54 -3.78 4.94 -5.17
N THR A 55 -4.12 5.94 -4.37
CA THR A 55 -4.65 5.71 -3.02
C THR A 55 -6.00 5.01 -3.02
N HIS A 56 -6.73 5.04 -4.13
CA HIS A 56 -8.00 4.31 -4.25
C HIS A 56 -7.80 2.79 -4.30
N GLY A 57 -6.59 2.33 -4.56
CA GLY A 57 -6.25 0.91 -4.51
C GLY A 57 -5.55 0.50 -3.22
N ILE A 58 -5.52 1.37 -2.23
CA ILE A 58 -4.83 1.13 -0.97
C ILE A 58 -5.76 1.44 0.19
N GLU A 59 -5.87 0.49 1.11
CA GLU A 59 -6.64 0.70 2.32
C GLU A 59 -5.71 0.61 3.52
N VAL A 60 -5.72 1.64 4.36
CA VAL A 60 -4.91 1.69 5.58
C VAL A 60 -5.82 1.68 6.78
N VAL A 61 -5.57 0.76 7.70
CA VAL A 61 -6.29 0.68 8.96
C VAL A 61 -5.30 0.84 10.10
N VAL A 62 -5.60 1.73 11.02
CA VAL A 62 -4.78 1.97 12.19
C VAL A 62 -5.49 1.40 13.42
N GLY A 63 -4.83 0.47 14.11
CA GLY A 63 -5.37 -0.14 15.32
C GLY A 63 -5.19 0.72 16.54
N GLU A 64 -5.75 0.28 17.66
CA GLU A 64 -5.72 1.03 18.93
C GLU A 64 -4.32 1.25 19.47
N SER A 65 -3.39 0.34 19.19
CA SER A 65 -2.00 0.45 19.63
C SER A 65 -1.10 1.05 18.56
N ASN A 66 -1.69 1.79 17.62
CA ASN A 66 -0.99 2.41 16.48
C ASN A 66 -0.33 1.40 15.52
N GLU A 67 -0.77 0.15 15.54
CA GLU A 67 -0.32 -0.80 14.54
C GLU A 67 -1.02 -0.55 13.22
N ILE A 68 -0.26 -0.62 12.14
CA ILE A 68 -0.75 -0.29 10.80
C ILE A 68 -0.98 -1.57 10.00
N THR A 69 -2.15 -1.68 9.38
CA THR A 69 -2.45 -2.74 8.42
C THR A 69 -2.73 -2.08 7.07
N ILE A 70 -2.08 -2.57 6.03
CA ILE A 70 -2.22 -2.00 4.69
C ILE A 70 -2.67 -3.08 3.73
N ASP A 71 -3.73 -2.80 2.97
CA ASP A 71 -4.20 -3.66 1.90
C ASP A 71 -3.93 -2.98 0.57
N PHE A 72 -3.23 -3.68 -0.32
CA PHE A 72 -2.94 -3.20 -1.67
C PHE A 72 -3.72 -4.02 -2.69
N HIS A 73 -4.28 -3.34 -3.67
CA HIS A 73 -4.83 -3.95 -4.86
C HIS A 73 -3.90 -3.58 -6.00
N VAL A 74 -3.23 -4.56 -6.59
CA VAL A 74 -2.14 -4.34 -7.54
C VAL A 74 -2.34 -5.06 -8.85
N ILE A 75 -1.68 -4.54 -9.87
CA ILE A 75 -1.53 -5.20 -11.17
C ILE A 75 -0.06 -5.51 -11.34
N ILE A 76 0.25 -6.76 -11.63
CA ILE A 76 1.62 -7.27 -11.73
C ILE A 76 1.97 -7.50 -13.20
N ALA A 77 3.25 -7.33 -13.54
CA ALA A 77 3.76 -7.59 -14.88
C ALA A 77 3.73 -9.09 -15.18
N TYR A 78 3.26 -9.43 -16.37
CA TYR A 78 3.22 -10.81 -16.84
C TYR A 78 4.65 -11.39 -16.95
N GLY A 79 4.78 -12.66 -16.59
CA GLY A 79 6.05 -13.37 -16.74
C GLY A 79 6.97 -13.29 -15.53
N ILE A 80 6.57 -12.56 -14.50
CA ILE A 80 7.36 -12.42 -13.27
C ILE A 80 6.66 -13.22 -12.18
N GLY A 81 7.44 -13.91 -11.33
CA GLY A 81 6.89 -14.71 -10.23
C GLY A 81 6.12 -13.85 -9.24
N ILE A 82 4.83 -14.12 -9.10
CA ILE A 82 3.94 -13.33 -8.23
C ILE A 82 4.44 -13.32 -6.79
N ILE A 83 4.82 -14.48 -6.26
CA ILE A 83 5.26 -14.59 -4.86
C ILE A 83 6.51 -13.74 -4.62
N THR A 84 7.47 -13.79 -5.55
CA THR A 84 8.71 -13.00 -5.43
C THR A 84 8.42 -11.49 -5.43
N VAL A 85 7.54 -11.05 -6.34
CA VAL A 85 7.14 -9.64 -6.41
C VAL A 85 6.45 -9.21 -5.13
N CYS A 86 5.51 -10.01 -4.64
CA CYS A 86 4.75 -9.67 -3.43
C CYS A 86 5.63 -9.67 -2.18
N ASP A 87 6.56 -10.62 -2.05
CA ASP A 87 7.47 -10.66 -0.90
C ASP A 87 8.35 -9.41 -0.88
N ASN A 88 8.87 -9.02 -2.04
CA ASN A 88 9.69 -7.80 -2.14
C ASN A 88 8.87 -6.55 -1.81
N LEU A 89 7.65 -6.50 -2.32
CA LEU A 89 6.74 -5.38 -2.05
C LEU A 89 6.47 -5.24 -0.54
N ILE A 90 6.11 -6.35 0.10
CA ILE A 90 5.82 -6.36 1.53
C ILE A 90 7.01 -5.89 2.35
N GLU A 91 8.20 -6.44 2.09
CA GLU A 91 9.40 -6.07 2.84
C GLU A 91 9.76 -4.60 2.64
N THR A 92 9.71 -4.12 1.39
CA THR A 92 10.09 -2.75 1.05
C THR A 92 9.12 -1.75 1.67
N VAL A 93 7.81 -2.01 1.54
CA VAL A 93 6.78 -1.11 2.09
C VAL A 93 6.84 -1.09 3.61
N LYS A 94 6.95 -2.27 4.23
CA LYS A 94 7.04 -2.35 5.68
C LYS A 94 8.19 -1.52 6.21
N TYR A 95 9.38 -1.72 5.66
CA TYR A 95 10.57 -1.00 6.08
C TYR A 95 10.40 0.52 5.92
N LYS A 96 9.98 0.95 4.74
CA LYS A 96 9.88 2.38 4.43
C LYS A 96 8.77 3.08 5.19
N VAL A 97 7.62 2.43 5.35
CA VAL A 97 6.50 3.02 6.11
C VAL A 97 6.88 3.13 7.60
N GLU A 98 7.53 2.12 8.15
CA GLU A 98 8.00 2.20 9.54
C GLU A 98 9.02 3.31 9.76
N GLN A 99 9.93 3.51 8.80
CA GLN A 99 10.89 4.61 8.85
C GLN A 99 10.20 5.97 8.75
N PHE A 100 9.23 6.07 7.86
CA PHE A 100 8.52 7.32 7.60
C PHE A 100 7.62 7.74 8.78
N THR A 101 6.88 6.80 9.33
CA THR A 101 5.89 7.09 10.37
C THR A 101 6.42 6.95 11.79
N GLY A 102 7.47 6.16 11.98
CA GLY A 102 7.91 5.77 13.31
C GLY A 102 6.98 4.76 13.98
N MET A 103 5.99 4.25 13.24
CA MET A 103 5.00 3.29 13.75
C MET A 103 5.27 1.90 13.20
N LYS A 104 4.75 0.89 13.91
CA LYS A 104 4.92 -0.50 13.48
C LYS A 104 3.87 -0.88 12.45
N VAL A 105 4.30 -1.52 11.38
CA VAL A 105 3.40 -2.12 10.40
C VAL A 105 3.17 -3.57 10.80
N ASP A 106 1.92 -3.90 11.10
CA ASP A 106 1.54 -5.23 11.56
C ASP A 106 1.37 -6.21 10.40
N LYS A 107 0.58 -5.82 9.40
CA LYS A 107 0.29 -6.66 8.24
C LYS A 107 0.24 -5.85 6.96
N ILE A 108 0.69 -6.48 5.88
CA ILE A 108 0.51 -5.96 4.53
C ILE A 108 -0.10 -7.10 3.71
N ASN A 109 -1.31 -6.88 3.22
CA ASN A 109 -2.03 -7.84 2.39
C ASN A 109 -2.01 -7.37 0.95
N ILE A 110 -1.65 -8.26 0.04
CA ILE A 110 -1.55 -7.94 -1.38
C ILE A 110 -2.64 -8.69 -2.13
N HIS A 111 -3.51 -7.95 -2.79
CA HIS A 111 -4.55 -8.50 -3.65
C HIS A 111 -4.12 -8.30 -5.10
N VAL A 112 -3.71 -9.39 -5.75
CA VAL A 112 -3.30 -9.32 -7.16
C VAL A 112 -4.56 -9.38 -8.01
N GLU A 113 -4.95 -8.25 -8.55
CA GLU A 113 -6.21 -8.12 -9.29
C GLU A 113 -6.07 -8.38 -10.77
N GLY A 114 -4.85 -8.33 -11.28
CA GLY A 114 -4.63 -8.59 -12.69
C GLY A 114 -3.15 -8.66 -13.01
N VAL A 115 -2.89 -9.14 -14.22
CA VAL A 115 -1.56 -9.27 -14.78
C VAL A 115 -1.55 -8.61 -16.14
N ARG A 116 -0.52 -7.83 -16.46
CA ARG A 116 -0.41 -7.18 -17.74
C ARG A 116 0.92 -7.47 -18.43
N VAL A 117 0.83 -7.65 -19.74
CA VAL A 117 2.02 -7.75 -20.59
C VAL A 117 2.55 -6.33 -20.78
N ILE A 118 3.85 -6.17 -20.54
CA ILE A 118 4.53 -4.89 -20.72
C ILE A 118 5.48 -5.05 -21.92
N ASP A 119 5.34 -4.18 -22.88
CA ASP A 119 6.19 -4.17 -24.08
C ASP A 119 7.41 -3.26 -23.89
#